data_c2500b30a327a80952493faca93a30c5
#
_entry.id   c2500b30a327a80952493faca93a30c5
#
_cell.length_a   1.000
_cell.length_b   1.000
_cell.length_c   1.000
_cell.angle_alpha   90.00
_cell.angle_beta   90.00
_cell.angle_gamma   90.00
#
_symmetry.space_group_name_H-M   'P 1'
#
loop_
_entity.id
_entity.type
_entity.pdbx_description
1 polymer ?
#
loop_
_entity_poly.entity_id
_entity_poly.type
_entity_poly.pdbx_seq_one_letter_code
_entity_poly.pdbx_strand_id
1 'polypeptide(L)'
;MKINNNNISRRSVLKGAGATFVALEIGLSSSIASASNWPSKPITVVIMYGAGGGTDTITRVLVDEMAKNTGWNIKAINKPGAVGGIATKYVSAQKSDGYTILGAANYNKFVRVMGHMPADQLPWENWVFMQAANSLASWSVRPDSPYKTFDDVVKAAKKNPGKISISTSGTGGLW
;
A
#
# COMPACT_ATOMS: atom_id res chain seq x y z
N MET A 1 19.94 -37.56 51.41
CA MET A 1 19.15 -37.06 50.28
C MET A 1 19.02 -38.18 49.26
N LYS A 2 17.88 -38.87 49.22
CA LYS A 2 17.66 -40.05 48.35
C LYS A 2 17.08 -39.57 47.03
N ILE A 3 17.80 -39.81 45.94
CA ILE A 3 17.37 -39.54 44.57
C ILE A 3 16.46 -40.70 44.14
N ASN A 4 15.18 -40.40 43.90
CA ASN A 4 14.19 -41.39 43.50
C ASN A 4 14.22 -41.46 41.93
N ASN A 5 14.84 -42.54 41.41
CA ASN A 5 14.88 -42.81 39.96
C ASN A 5 13.57 -43.50 39.55
N ASN A 6 12.59 -42.72 39.12
CA ASN A 6 11.42 -43.24 38.42
C ASN A 6 11.81 -43.64 36.98
N ASN A 7 12.06 -44.94 36.78
CA ASN A 7 12.22 -45.52 35.45
C ASN A 7 10.91 -45.43 34.65
N ILE A 8 10.81 -44.40 33.81
CA ILE A 8 9.71 -44.28 32.84
C ILE A 8 9.97 -45.32 31.74
N SER A 9 9.15 -46.33 31.68
CA SER A 9 9.26 -47.39 30.66
C SER A 9 8.99 -46.84 29.26
N ARG A 10 9.82 -47.23 28.28
CA ARG A 10 9.67 -46.86 26.86
C ARG A 10 8.28 -47.20 26.29
N ARG A 11 7.58 -48.16 26.89
CA ARG A 11 6.21 -48.52 26.48
C ARG A 11 5.13 -47.51 26.93
N SER A 12 5.33 -46.80 28.04
CA SER A 12 4.39 -45.75 28.48
C SER A 12 4.51 -44.46 27.66
N VAL A 13 5.70 -44.17 27.13
CA VAL A 13 5.92 -43.02 26.24
C VAL A 13 5.24 -43.20 24.86
N LEU A 14 5.26 -44.44 24.33
CA LEU A 14 4.63 -44.77 23.05
C LEU A 14 3.09 -44.76 23.08
N LYS A 15 2.48 -45.07 24.27
CA LYS A 15 1.02 -44.98 24.41
C LYS A 15 0.49 -43.56 24.58
N GLY A 16 1.31 -42.64 25.10
CA GLY A 16 0.97 -41.19 25.20
C GLY A 16 1.11 -40.44 23.91
N ALA A 17 2.08 -40.81 23.04
CA ALA A 17 2.34 -40.13 21.78
C ALA A 17 1.26 -40.41 20.71
N GLY A 18 0.62 -41.57 20.72
CA GLY A 18 -0.40 -41.94 19.75
C GLY A 18 -1.71 -41.16 19.89
N ALA A 19 -2.08 -40.84 21.16
CA ALA A 19 -3.33 -40.12 21.44
C ALA A 19 -3.24 -38.59 21.14
N THR A 20 -2.03 -38.03 21.21
CA THR A 20 -1.81 -36.60 20.98
C THR A 20 -1.72 -36.26 19.50
N PHE A 21 -1.30 -37.21 18.64
CA PHE A 21 -1.23 -36.98 17.17
C PHE A 21 -2.60 -36.99 16.51
N VAL A 22 -3.54 -37.82 16.98
CA VAL A 22 -4.90 -37.87 16.40
C VAL A 22 -5.72 -36.63 16.76
N ALA A 23 -5.47 -36.00 17.92
CA ALA A 23 -6.15 -34.77 18.31
C ALA A 23 -5.65 -33.51 17.56
N LEU A 24 -4.44 -33.55 17.02
CA LEU A 24 -3.85 -32.39 16.28
C LEU A 24 -4.31 -32.35 14.83
N GLU A 25 -4.65 -33.48 14.22
CA GLU A 25 -5.14 -33.52 12.83
C GLU A 25 -6.60 -33.07 12.70
N ILE A 26 -7.41 -33.17 13.73
CA ILE A 26 -8.83 -32.76 13.72
C ILE A 26 -8.96 -31.23 13.88
N GLY A 27 -7.95 -30.55 14.47
CA GLY A 27 -7.95 -29.11 14.71
C GLY A 27 -7.52 -28.26 13.50
N LEU A 28 -6.83 -28.84 12.53
CA LEU A 28 -6.27 -28.12 11.37
C LEU A 28 -7.15 -28.12 10.12
N SER A 29 -8.25 -28.86 10.14
CA SER A 29 -9.12 -29.00 8.96
C SER A 29 -10.22 -27.94 8.85
N SER A 30 -10.30 -26.98 9.79
CA SER A 30 -11.45 -26.06 9.87
C SER A 30 -11.23 -24.68 9.27
N SER A 31 -10.08 -24.42 8.62
CA SER A 31 -9.76 -23.05 8.16
C SER A 31 -9.71 -22.87 6.65
N ILE A 32 -10.14 -23.85 5.84
CA ILE A 32 -10.19 -23.72 4.37
C ILE A 32 -11.64 -23.53 3.91
N ALA A 33 -12.47 -22.89 4.69
CA ALA A 33 -13.82 -22.58 4.25
C ALA A 33 -13.95 -21.07 3.98
N SER A 34 -14.15 -20.71 2.73
CA SER A 34 -14.73 -19.45 2.26
C SER A 34 -13.84 -18.48 1.44
N ALA A 35 -12.86 -18.97 0.71
CA ALA A 35 -12.27 -18.14 -0.36
C ALA A 35 -13.01 -18.23 -1.70
N SER A 36 -14.04 -19.07 -1.84
CA SER A 36 -14.65 -19.39 -3.15
C SER A 36 -15.59 -18.32 -3.72
N ASN A 37 -16.03 -17.33 -2.95
CA ASN A 37 -16.98 -16.32 -3.40
C ASN A 37 -16.47 -14.87 -3.28
N TRP A 38 -15.18 -14.64 -3.14
CA TRP A 38 -14.60 -13.30 -3.20
C TRP A 38 -14.08 -13.00 -4.61
N PRO A 39 -14.37 -11.84 -5.19
CA PRO A 39 -15.24 -10.77 -4.71
C PRO A 39 -16.73 -11.03 -5.01
N SER A 40 -17.61 -10.87 -4.01
CA SER A 40 -19.06 -10.98 -4.15
C SER A 40 -19.76 -9.64 -4.43
N LYS A 41 -19.02 -8.53 -4.38
CA LYS A 41 -19.48 -7.15 -4.63
C LYS A 41 -18.38 -6.34 -5.31
N PRO A 42 -18.69 -5.16 -5.90
CA PRO A 42 -17.69 -4.33 -6.54
C PRO A 42 -16.55 -3.94 -5.59
N ILE A 43 -15.31 -3.98 -6.11
CA ILE A 43 -14.11 -3.48 -5.44
C ILE A 43 -13.97 -1.99 -5.76
N THR A 44 -13.64 -1.16 -4.78
CA THR A 44 -13.38 0.27 -4.97
C THR A 44 -11.90 0.58 -4.77
N VAL A 45 -11.25 1.13 -5.78
CA VAL A 45 -9.88 1.65 -5.69
C VAL A 45 -9.95 3.16 -5.52
N VAL A 46 -9.47 3.66 -4.38
CA VAL A 46 -9.48 5.07 -4.02
C VAL A 46 -8.15 5.69 -4.38
N ILE A 47 -8.14 6.55 -5.38
CA ILE A 47 -6.92 7.21 -5.88
C ILE A 47 -6.70 8.48 -5.08
N MET A 48 -5.50 8.61 -4.49
CA MET A 48 -5.19 9.68 -3.54
C MET A 48 -4.91 11.04 -4.19
N TYR A 49 -4.78 11.11 -5.50
CA TYR A 49 -4.50 12.33 -6.25
C TYR A 49 -5.58 12.64 -7.28
N GLY A 50 -5.47 13.83 -7.90
CA GLY A 50 -6.42 14.31 -8.91
C GLY A 50 -6.42 13.45 -10.17
N ALA A 51 -7.55 13.46 -10.86
CA ALA A 51 -7.72 12.79 -12.14
C ALA A 51 -6.75 13.30 -13.20
N GLY A 52 -6.25 12.41 -14.07
CA GLY A 52 -5.30 12.71 -15.14
C GLY A 52 -3.84 12.79 -14.69
N GLY A 53 -3.54 12.72 -13.40
CA GLY A 53 -2.17 12.64 -12.89
C GLY A 53 -1.57 11.24 -13.05
N GLY A 54 -0.24 11.13 -12.89
CA GLY A 54 0.48 9.86 -13.08
C GLY A 54 -0.09 8.71 -12.23
N THR A 55 -0.40 8.96 -10.95
CA THR A 55 -1.00 7.96 -10.06
C THR A 55 -2.39 7.54 -10.54
N ASP A 56 -3.20 8.49 -11.02
CA ASP A 56 -4.53 8.20 -11.56
C ASP A 56 -4.43 7.32 -12.80
N THR A 57 -3.60 7.73 -13.75
CA THR A 57 -3.39 7.00 -15.01
C THR A 57 -2.91 5.57 -14.78
N ILE A 58 -1.86 5.38 -13.98
CA ILE A 58 -1.32 4.05 -13.68
C ILE A 58 -2.36 3.20 -12.95
N THR A 59 -3.05 3.77 -11.96
CA THR A 59 -4.06 3.02 -11.19
C THR A 59 -5.22 2.58 -12.09
N ARG A 60 -5.69 3.43 -13.01
CA ARG A 60 -6.78 3.06 -13.94
C ARG A 60 -6.37 1.98 -14.92
N VAL A 61 -5.16 2.06 -15.48
CA VAL A 61 -4.62 1.00 -16.35
C VAL A 61 -4.60 -0.34 -15.62
N LEU A 62 -4.13 -0.36 -14.36
CA LEU A 62 -4.12 -1.58 -13.56
C LEU A 62 -5.53 -2.10 -13.25
N VAL A 63 -6.45 -1.22 -12.89
CA VAL A 63 -7.85 -1.55 -12.63
C VAL A 63 -8.50 -2.15 -13.87
N ASP A 64 -8.30 -1.54 -15.04
CA ASP A 64 -8.86 -2.02 -16.31
C ASP A 64 -8.29 -3.39 -16.70
N GLU A 65 -6.98 -3.60 -16.56
CA GLU A 65 -6.35 -4.90 -16.85
C GLU A 65 -6.77 -5.98 -15.83
N MET A 66 -6.88 -5.63 -14.56
CA MET A 66 -7.41 -6.57 -13.56
C MET A 66 -8.87 -6.95 -13.86
N ALA A 67 -9.73 -5.98 -14.19
CA ALA A 67 -11.12 -6.23 -14.53
C ALA A 67 -11.24 -7.15 -15.77
N LYS A 68 -10.44 -6.90 -16.83
CA LYS A 68 -10.41 -7.75 -18.03
C LYS A 68 -9.98 -9.18 -17.73
N ASN A 69 -8.92 -9.35 -16.94
CA ASN A 69 -8.34 -10.67 -16.69
C ASN A 69 -9.13 -11.51 -15.68
N THR A 70 -9.88 -10.87 -14.77
CA THR A 70 -10.59 -11.56 -13.69
C THR A 70 -12.11 -11.57 -13.86
N GLY A 71 -12.66 -10.67 -14.68
CA GLY A 71 -14.09 -10.43 -14.76
C GLY A 71 -14.66 -9.68 -13.55
N TRP A 72 -13.82 -9.18 -12.65
CA TRP A 72 -14.26 -8.49 -11.45
C TRP A 72 -14.79 -7.09 -11.76
N ASN A 73 -15.82 -6.68 -11.04
CA ASN A 73 -16.30 -5.30 -11.10
C ASN A 73 -15.44 -4.42 -10.19
N ILE A 74 -14.53 -3.65 -10.79
CA ILE A 74 -13.62 -2.77 -10.06
C ILE A 74 -13.89 -1.31 -10.46
N LYS A 75 -14.04 -0.43 -9.47
CA LYS A 75 -14.31 1.01 -9.68
C LYS A 75 -13.15 1.84 -9.13
N ALA A 76 -12.67 2.81 -9.91
CA ALA A 76 -11.67 3.77 -9.48
C ALA A 76 -12.30 5.14 -9.21
N ILE A 77 -12.06 5.71 -8.03
CA ILE A 77 -12.54 7.03 -7.62
C ILE A 77 -11.39 7.89 -7.10
N ASN A 78 -11.41 9.19 -7.35
CA ASN A 78 -10.40 10.11 -6.83
C ASN A 78 -10.87 10.77 -5.52
N LYS A 79 -9.98 10.82 -4.53
CA LYS A 79 -10.15 11.57 -3.29
C LYS A 79 -8.87 12.37 -2.99
N PRO A 80 -8.61 13.44 -3.75
CA PRO A 80 -7.39 14.23 -3.58
C PRO A 80 -7.45 15.09 -2.30
N GLY A 81 -6.28 15.54 -1.86
CA GLY A 81 -6.09 16.52 -0.79
C GLY A 81 -5.18 16.04 0.34
N ALA A 82 -4.61 17.00 1.06
CA ALA A 82 -3.66 16.79 2.15
C ALA A 82 -2.54 15.79 1.78
N VAL A 83 -1.94 15.95 0.59
CA VAL A 83 -0.89 15.05 0.06
C VAL A 83 -1.31 13.57 0.06
N GLY A 84 -2.60 13.30 -0.15
CA GLY A 84 -3.19 11.95 -0.07
C GLY A 84 -3.74 11.56 1.30
N GLY A 85 -3.63 12.42 2.30
CA GLY A 85 -4.14 12.16 3.65
C GLY A 85 -5.65 11.91 3.69
N ILE A 86 -6.43 12.62 2.84
CA ILE A 86 -7.89 12.43 2.76
C ILE A 86 -8.24 11.02 2.29
N ALA A 87 -7.64 10.57 1.19
CA ALA A 87 -7.88 9.23 0.68
C ALA A 87 -7.47 8.15 1.67
N THR A 88 -6.32 8.33 2.30
CA THR A 88 -5.79 7.40 3.28
C THR A 88 -6.70 7.26 4.49
N LYS A 89 -7.11 8.38 5.10
CA LYS A 89 -8.04 8.38 6.23
C LYS A 89 -9.35 7.71 5.85
N TYR A 90 -9.85 7.96 4.64
CA TYR A 90 -11.05 7.33 4.14
C TYR A 90 -10.91 5.81 4.05
N VAL A 91 -9.82 5.31 3.45
CA VAL A 91 -9.59 3.87 3.29
C VAL A 91 -9.32 3.20 4.64
N SER A 92 -8.56 3.83 5.54
CA SER A 92 -8.32 3.33 6.91
C SER A 92 -9.58 3.12 7.73
N ALA A 93 -10.63 3.90 7.45
CA ALA A 93 -11.93 3.77 8.12
C ALA A 93 -12.83 2.68 7.52
N GLN A 94 -12.43 2.06 6.40
CA GLN A 94 -13.18 0.97 5.79
C GLN A 94 -12.83 -0.38 6.43
N LYS A 95 -13.67 -1.39 6.16
CA LYS A 95 -13.38 -2.76 6.57
C LYS A 95 -12.15 -3.30 5.83
N SER A 96 -11.29 -4.05 6.53
CA SER A 96 -10.11 -4.72 5.95
C SER A 96 -10.50 -6.04 5.24
N ASP A 97 -11.50 -5.98 4.36
CA ASP A 97 -12.07 -7.12 3.65
C ASP A 97 -11.64 -7.21 2.17
N GLY A 98 -10.72 -6.34 1.74
CA GLY A 98 -10.20 -6.28 0.38
C GLY A 98 -11.09 -5.54 -0.63
N TYR A 99 -12.26 -5.04 -0.23
CA TYR A 99 -13.16 -4.32 -1.15
C TYR A 99 -12.88 -2.83 -1.28
N THR A 100 -12.03 -2.27 -0.43
CA THR A 100 -11.57 -0.88 -0.56
C THR A 100 -10.04 -0.85 -0.54
N ILE A 101 -9.44 -0.42 -1.63
CA ILE A 101 -8.00 -0.43 -1.87
C ILE A 101 -7.55 1.01 -2.09
N LEU A 102 -6.37 1.37 -1.59
CA LEU A 102 -5.77 2.68 -1.82
C LEU A 102 -4.85 2.63 -3.05
N GLY A 103 -5.15 3.42 -4.07
CA GLY A 103 -4.27 3.73 -5.17
C GLY A 103 -3.36 4.90 -4.81
N ALA A 104 -2.11 4.60 -4.45
CA ALA A 104 -1.20 5.56 -3.86
C ALA A 104 0.17 5.58 -4.55
N ALA A 105 0.92 6.67 -4.32
CA ALA A 105 2.32 6.80 -4.69
C ALA A 105 3.12 7.24 -3.46
N ASN A 106 4.19 6.55 -3.12
CA ASN A 106 5.24 6.84 -2.08
C ASN A 106 4.78 7.55 -0.79
N TYR A 107 3.54 7.35 -0.43
CA TYR A 107 2.77 8.37 0.26
C TYR A 107 2.92 8.39 1.79
N ASN A 108 3.16 7.24 2.40
CA ASN A 108 3.09 7.15 3.88
C ASN A 108 4.14 7.99 4.60
N LYS A 109 5.34 8.03 4.05
CA LYS A 109 6.43 8.82 4.61
C LYS A 109 6.12 10.30 4.49
N PHE A 110 5.62 10.73 3.32
CA PHE A 110 5.38 12.15 3.05
C PHE A 110 4.21 12.73 3.82
N VAL A 111 3.10 12.02 3.91
CA VAL A 111 1.94 12.50 4.67
C VAL A 111 2.31 12.77 6.14
N ARG A 112 3.16 11.92 6.73
CA ARG A 112 3.66 12.10 8.09
C ARG A 112 4.72 13.21 8.21
N VAL A 113 5.71 13.21 7.31
CA VAL A 113 6.80 14.22 7.31
C VAL A 113 6.25 15.63 7.07
N MET A 114 5.23 15.74 6.21
CA MET A 114 4.57 17.02 5.94
C MET A 114 3.56 17.43 7.01
N GLY A 115 3.39 16.66 8.07
CA GLY A 115 2.48 16.99 9.19
C GLY A 115 0.99 16.91 8.84
N HIS A 116 0.62 16.28 7.72
CA HIS A 116 -0.78 16.15 7.31
C HIS A 116 -1.53 15.03 8.03
N MET A 117 -0.81 14.15 8.72
CA MET A 117 -1.38 13.14 9.60
C MET A 117 -0.48 12.86 10.79
N PRO A 118 -1.02 12.77 12.01
CA PRO A 118 -0.29 12.29 13.17
C PRO A 118 0.24 10.87 12.97
N ALA A 119 1.39 10.58 13.59
CA ALA A 119 2.06 9.28 13.43
C ALA A 119 1.23 8.10 13.91
N ASP A 120 0.40 8.32 14.93
CA ASP A 120 -0.49 7.33 15.55
C ASP A 120 -1.75 7.01 14.72
N GLN A 121 -2.11 7.87 13.77
CA GLN A 121 -3.28 7.65 12.91
C GLN A 121 -3.03 6.78 11.67
N LEU A 122 -1.77 6.45 11.38
CA LEU A 122 -1.36 5.58 10.27
C LEU A 122 -0.22 4.66 10.68
N PRO A 123 -0.46 3.68 11.55
CA PRO A 123 0.51 2.62 11.73
C PRO A 123 0.62 1.84 10.41
N TRP A 124 1.81 1.82 9.83
CA TRP A 124 2.06 1.05 8.59
C TRP A 124 1.92 -0.44 8.77
N GLU A 125 2.02 -0.92 9.98
CA GLU A 125 1.81 -2.30 10.38
C GLU A 125 0.42 -2.81 9.99
N ASN A 126 -0.53 -1.89 9.83
CA ASN A 126 -1.91 -2.21 9.45
C ASN A 126 -2.14 -2.19 7.93
N TRP A 127 -1.09 -1.97 7.12
CA TRP A 127 -1.19 -1.90 5.68
C TRP A 127 -0.38 -2.99 4.99
N VAL A 128 -0.99 -3.61 4.00
CA VAL A 128 -0.29 -4.47 3.05
C VAL A 128 0.03 -3.64 1.82
N PHE A 129 1.33 -3.54 1.48
CA PHE A 129 1.80 -2.77 0.35
C PHE A 129 2.13 -3.68 -0.82
N MET A 130 1.58 -3.35 -1.99
CA MET A 130 1.90 -3.98 -3.25
C MET A 130 2.42 -2.92 -4.20
N GLN A 131 3.66 -3.07 -4.69
CA GLN A 131 4.23 -2.14 -5.65
C GLN A 131 3.85 -2.58 -7.06
N ALA A 132 3.11 -1.72 -7.76
CA ALA A 132 2.64 -1.98 -9.12
C ALA A 132 3.55 -1.36 -10.19
N ALA A 133 4.19 -0.21 -9.90
CA ALA A 133 5.06 0.48 -10.83
C ALA A 133 6.13 1.30 -10.12
N ASN A 134 7.22 1.60 -10.84
CA ASN A 134 8.21 2.60 -10.47
C ASN A 134 8.16 3.77 -11.45
N SER A 135 8.32 4.97 -10.94
CA SER A 135 8.45 6.19 -11.73
C SER A 135 9.64 7.00 -11.24
N LEU A 136 10.39 7.56 -12.16
CA LEU A 136 11.48 8.48 -11.84
C LEU A 136 11.00 9.91 -11.98
N ALA A 137 11.44 10.79 -11.07
CA ALA A 137 11.23 12.22 -11.22
C ALA A 137 12.04 12.71 -12.44
N SER A 138 11.41 13.51 -13.30
CA SER A 138 12.06 14.17 -14.41
C SER A 138 11.79 15.67 -14.36
N TRP A 139 12.75 16.44 -14.84
CA TRP A 139 12.62 17.87 -15.01
C TRP A 139 12.48 18.17 -16.50
N SER A 140 11.45 18.90 -16.85
CA SER A 140 11.19 19.28 -18.25
C SER A 140 11.12 20.79 -18.36
N VAL A 141 11.67 21.32 -19.43
CA VAL A 141 11.53 22.71 -19.82
C VAL A 141 11.04 22.77 -21.26
N ARG A 142 10.49 23.89 -21.65
CA ARG A 142 10.11 24.12 -23.07
C ARG A 142 11.33 24.04 -23.98
N PRO A 143 11.19 23.60 -25.24
CA PRO A 143 12.30 23.51 -26.19
C PRO A 143 13.04 24.83 -26.43
N ASP A 144 12.32 25.95 -26.36
CA ASP A 144 12.83 27.30 -26.49
C ASP A 144 13.40 27.92 -25.20
N SER A 145 13.41 27.15 -24.11
CA SER A 145 13.95 27.56 -22.80
C SER A 145 15.46 27.85 -22.91
N PRO A 146 15.97 28.90 -22.24
CA PRO A 146 17.40 29.15 -22.11
C PRO A 146 18.12 28.10 -21.26
N TYR A 147 17.37 27.29 -20.47
CA TYR A 147 17.94 26.27 -19.63
C TYR A 147 18.05 24.94 -20.38
N LYS A 148 19.27 24.44 -20.54
CA LYS A 148 19.55 23.15 -21.23
C LYS A 148 19.94 22.04 -20.27
N THR A 149 20.35 22.39 -19.06
CA THR A 149 20.73 21.46 -17.98
C THR A 149 20.06 21.87 -16.69
N PHE A 150 20.02 20.94 -15.74
CA PHE A 150 19.54 21.24 -14.38
C PHE A 150 20.40 22.32 -13.70
N ASP A 151 21.71 22.31 -13.96
CA ASP A 151 22.64 23.32 -13.43
C ASP A 151 22.32 24.74 -13.91
N ASP A 152 21.85 24.89 -15.15
CA ASP A 152 21.43 26.21 -15.67
C ASP A 152 20.26 26.75 -14.86
N VAL A 153 19.28 25.89 -14.53
CA VAL A 153 18.14 26.26 -13.70
C VAL A 153 18.61 26.66 -12.29
N VAL A 154 19.50 25.88 -11.69
CA VAL A 154 20.04 26.14 -10.35
C VAL A 154 20.82 27.47 -10.31
N LYS A 155 21.69 27.72 -11.30
CA LYS A 155 22.44 28.99 -11.41
C LYS A 155 21.48 30.18 -11.57
N ALA A 156 20.47 30.05 -12.42
CA ALA A 156 19.48 31.11 -12.64
C ALA A 156 18.65 31.37 -11.37
N ALA A 157 18.25 30.33 -10.64
CA ALA A 157 17.54 30.47 -9.38
C ALA A 157 18.37 31.16 -8.31
N LYS A 158 19.66 30.83 -8.20
CA LYS A 158 20.60 31.48 -7.28
C LYS A 158 20.82 32.94 -7.62
N LYS A 159 20.90 33.26 -8.92
CA LYS A 159 21.08 34.65 -9.40
C LYS A 159 19.85 35.53 -9.18
N ASN A 160 18.66 34.92 -9.27
CA ASN A 160 17.38 35.63 -9.16
C ASN A 160 16.44 34.86 -8.25
N PRO A 161 16.62 34.92 -6.90
CA PRO A 161 15.79 34.19 -5.97
C PRO A 161 14.30 34.52 -6.12
N GLY A 162 13.45 33.51 -6.11
CA GLY A 162 11.99 33.65 -6.21
C GLY A 162 11.45 34.04 -7.60
N LYS A 163 12.29 34.10 -8.64
CA LYS A 163 11.85 34.47 -10.02
C LYS A 163 11.60 33.26 -10.92
N ILE A 164 12.02 32.08 -10.53
CA ILE A 164 11.76 30.85 -11.29
C ILE A 164 10.56 30.12 -10.67
N SER A 165 9.54 29.92 -11.50
CA SER A 165 8.37 29.13 -11.12
C SER A 165 8.54 27.68 -11.58
N ILE A 166 8.18 26.75 -10.73
CA ILE A 166 8.20 25.31 -11.00
C ILE A 166 6.76 24.79 -10.88
N SER A 167 6.28 24.07 -11.90
CA SER A 167 5.01 23.37 -11.83
C SER A 167 5.24 21.95 -11.33
N THR A 168 4.45 21.54 -10.35
CA THR A 168 4.46 20.19 -9.79
C THR A 168 3.03 19.66 -9.68
N SER A 169 2.86 18.42 -9.28
CA SER A 169 1.55 17.80 -9.04
C SER A 169 0.77 18.38 -7.85
N GLY A 170 1.23 19.49 -7.26
CA GLY A 170 0.61 20.20 -6.13
C GLY A 170 1.51 20.25 -4.91
N THR A 171 1.08 21.02 -3.89
CA THR A 171 1.82 21.15 -2.62
C THR A 171 2.00 19.77 -1.98
N GLY A 172 3.26 19.39 -1.78
CA GLY A 172 3.62 18.07 -1.28
C GLY A 172 3.56 16.94 -2.31
N GLY A 173 3.26 17.23 -3.57
CA GLY A 173 3.45 16.29 -4.67
C GLY A 173 4.94 16.07 -4.95
N LEU A 174 5.30 14.87 -5.39
CA LEU A 174 6.70 14.49 -5.64
C LEU A 174 7.18 14.87 -7.03
N TRP A 175 6.28 15.21 -7.91
CA TRP A 175 6.54 15.57 -9.32
C TRP A 175 5.71 16.74 -9.76
#